data_884cc4b6b68a40c9b580cfa150b7a9cc
#
_entry.id   884cc4b6b68a40c9b580cfa150b7a9cc
#
_cell.length_a   1.000
_cell.length_b   1.000
_cell.length_c   1.000
_cell.angle_alpha   90.00
_cell.angle_beta   90.00
_cell.angle_gamma   90.00
#
_symmetry.space_group_name_H-M   'P 1'
#
loop_
_entity.id
_entity.type
_entity.pdbx_description
1 polymer ?
#
loop_
_entity_poly.entity_id
_entity_poly.type
_entity_poly.pdbx_seq_one_letter_code
_entity_poly.pdbx_strand_id
1 'polypeptide(L)'
;MTTETIFAGFGGQGILFAGKLLAYLGLYQDKQVSWLPSYGPEMRGGTANCTVCVSDQPIGSPYVTDPDILVAMNAPSYDKFIEAVKPGGIAIIDSTLVTEECSRTDI
;
A
#
# COMPACT_ATOMS: atom_id res chain seq x y z
N MET A 1 -5.04 -11.53 -13.66
CA MET A 1 -4.02 -11.27 -12.62
C MET A 1 -4.42 -10.05 -11.82
N THR A 2 -4.33 -10.13 -10.53
CA THR A 2 -4.70 -9.04 -9.63
C THR A 2 -3.48 -8.61 -8.83
N THR A 3 -3.19 -7.31 -8.83
CA THR A 3 -2.10 -6.74 -8.04
C THR A 3 -2.71 -5.87 -6.94
N GLU A 4 -2.37 -6.17 -5.69
CA GLU A 4 -2.87 -5.47 -4.52
C GLU A 4 -1.73 -4.73 -3.86
N THR A 5 -1.89 -3.41 -3.69
CA THR A 5 -0.85 -2.53 -3.18
C THR A 5 -1.37 -1.74 -1.99
N ILE A 6 -0.56 -1.63 -0.93
CA ILE A 6 -0.82 -0.72 0.18
C ILE A 6 0.23 0.38 0.15
N PHE A 7 -0.24 1.63 0.15
CA PHE A 7 0.61 2.80 0.37
C PHE A 7 0.35 3.31 1.78
N ALA A 8 1.38 3.44 2.58
CA ALA A 8 1.23 3.83 3.99
C ALA A 8 2.33 4.79 4.42
N GLY A 9 1.95 5.81 5.20
CA GLY A 9 2.89 6.81 5.68
C GLY A 9 2.18 7.94 6.42
N PHE A 10 2.86 9.07 6.56
CA PHE A 10 2.23 10.27 7.10
C PHE A 10 1.35 10.93 6.04
N GLY A 11 0.26 11.56 6.48
CA GLY A 11 -0.69 12.20 5.57
C GLY A 11 -0.06 13.22 4.62
N GLY A 12 1.00 13.91 5.06
CA GLY A 12 1.69 14.90 4.26
C GLY A 12 2.72 14.35 3.28
N GLN A 13 2.90 13.03 3.20
CA GLN A 13 3.91 12.41 2.35
C GLN A 13 3.40 12.07 0.94
N GLY A 14 2.18 12.45 0.62
CA GLY A 14 1.63 12.23 -0.71
C GLY A 14 1.21 10.79 -0.99
N ILE A 15 1.05 9.96 0.03
CA ILE A 15 0.70 8.56 -0.16
C ILE A 15 -0.67 8.35 -0.78
N LEU A 16 -1.64 9.19 -0.40
CA LEU A 16 -2.99 9.11 -0.98
C LEU A 16 -2.95 9.50 -2.44
N PHE A 17 -2.14 10.49 -2.78
CA PHE A 17 -1.92 10.91 -4.17
C PHE A 17 -1.25 9.81 -4.98
N ALA A 18 -0.22 9.17 -4.42
CA ALA A 18 0.47 8.08 -5.11
C ALA A 18 -0.46 6.91 -5.41
N GLY A 19 -1.30 6.53 -4.44
CA GLY A 19 -2.29 5.48 -4.65
C GLY A 19 -3.31 5.85 -5.71
N LYS A 20 -3.78 7.08 -5.69
CA LYS A 20 -4.72 7.59 -6.68
C LYS A 20 -4.10 7.59 -8.09
N LEU A 21 -2.83 7.95 -8.19
CA LEU A 21 -2.12 7.93 -9.46
C LEU A 21 -2.03 6.52 -10.01
N LEU A 22 -1.70 5.54 -9.18
CA LEU A 22 -1.67 4.14 -9.61
C LEU A 22 -3.05 3.68 -10.08
N ALA A 23 -4.11 4.09 -9.39
CA ALA A 23 -5.47 3.76 -9.79
C ALA A 23 -5.80 4.34 -11.17
N TYR A 24 -5.44 5.58 -11.42
CA TYR A 24 -5.64 6.19 -12.73
C TYR A 24 -4.86 5.48 -13.83
N LEU A 25 -3.62 5.07 -13.55
CA LEU A 25 -2.83 4.33 -14.53
C LEU A 25 -3.49 2.99 -14.87
N GLY A 26 -4.05 2.31 -13.89
CA GLY A 26 -4.79 1.08 -14.12
C GLY A 26 -6.01 1.30 -15.01
N LEU A 27 -6.78 2.36 -14.73
CA LEU A 27 -7.94 2.71 -15.56
C LEU A 27 -7.51 3.05 -16.99
N TYR A 28 -6.39 3.74 -17.14
CA TYR A 28 -5.86 4.10 -18.44
C TYR A 28 -5.51 2.87 -19.27
N GLN A 29 -5.21 1.76 -18.63
CA GLN A 29 -4.89 0.50 -19.29
C GLN A 29 -6.11 -0.44 -19.39
N ASP A 30 -7.31 0.09 -19.21
CA ASP A 30 -8.57 -0.66 -19.27
C ASP A 30 -8.66 -1.79 -18.23
N LYS A 31 -8.02 -1.59 -17.07
CA LYS A 31 -8.08 -2.56 -15.99
C LYS A 31 -9.18 -2.21 -15.01
N GLN A 32 -9.63 -3.22 -14.25
CA GLN A 32 -10.51 -3.00 -13.12
C GLN A 32 -9.66 -2.46 -11.96
N VAL A 33 -10.14 -1.40 -11.30
CA VAL A 33 -9.38 -0.72 -10.27
C VAL A 33 -10.26 -0.41 -9.07
N SER A 34 -9.74 -0.60 -7.87
CA SER A 34 -10.34 -0.03 -6.67
C SER A 34 -9.28 0.79 -5.92
N TRP A 35 -9.71 1.87 -5.29
CA TRP A 35 -8.88 2.73 -4.48
C TRP A 35 -9.65 3.05 -3.20
N LEU A 36 -9.07 2.67 -2.06
CA LEU A 36 -9.71 2.83 -0.75
C LEU A 36 -8.75 3.55 0.19
N PRO A 37 -8.93 4.87 0.40
CA PRO A 37 -8.13 5.58 1.39
C PRO A 37 -8.62 5.23 2.79
N SER A 38 -7.69 5.24 3.75
CA SER A 38 -8.01 4.99 5.15
C SER A 38 -7.31 6.02 6.02
N TYR A 39 -8.09 6.85 6.68
CA TYR A 39 -7.63 7.78 7.70
C TYR A 39 -8.79 8.03 8.66
N GLY A 40 -8.46 8.24 9.93
CA GLY A 40 -9.47 8.41 10.93
C GLY A 40 -8.85 8.65 12.30
N PRO A 41 -9.67 8.65 13.37
CA PRO A 41 -9.15 8.89 14.72
C PRO A 41 -8.06 7.92 15.15
N GLU A 42 -8.08 6.69 14.64
CA GLU A 42 -7.06 5.70 14.92
C GLU A 42 -5.74 6.02 14.23
N MET A 43 -5.73 6.95 13.31
CA MET A 43 -4.53 7.38 12.58
C MET A 43 -3.81 8.51 13.31
N ARG A 44 -3.78 8.48 14.61
CA ARG A 44 -3.09 9.47 15.42
C ARG A 44 -1.60 9.50 15.06
N GLY A 45 -1.00 10.68 15.15
CA GLY A 45 0.36 10.87 14.70
C GLY A 45 0.47 11.20 13.23
N GLY A 46 -0.67 11.39 12.56
CA GLY A 46 -0.69 11.79 11.16
C GLY A 46 -0.50 10.65 10.17
N THR A 47 -0.56 9.41 10.62
CA THR A 47 -0.43 8.27 9.70
C THR A 47 -1.70 8.09 8.88
N ALA A 48 -1.53 7.65 7.64
CA ALA A 48 -2.62 7.37 6.72
C ALA A 48 -2.19 6.23 5.80
N ASN A 49 -3.16 5.58 5.19
CA ASN A 49 -2.84 4.57 4.18
C ASN A 49 -3.94 4.52 3.12
N CYS A 50 -3.61 3.93 1.98
CA CYS A 50 -4.63 3.59 0.99
C CYS A 50 -4.28 2.25 0.36
N THR A 51 -5.32 1.54 -0.06
CA THR A 51 -5.18 0.27 -0.76
C THR A 51 -5.62 0.46 -2.21
N VAL A 52 -4.86 -0.11 -3.13
CA VAL A 52 -5.16 -0.06 -4.56
C VAL A 52 -5.13 -1.47 -5.11
N CYS A 53 -6.23 -1.87 -5.73
CA CYS A 53 -6.30 -3.14 -6.46
C CYS A 53 -6.39 -2.84 -7.94
N VAL A 54 -5.55 -3.50 -8.72
CA VAL A 54 -5.57 -3.41 -10.19
C VAL A 54 -5.70 -4.82 -10.72
N SER A 55 -6.71 -5.09 -11.54
CA SER A 55 -7.00 -6.44 -11.99
C SER A 55 -7.52 -6.46 -13.42
N ASP A 56 -7.27 -7.57 -14.10
CA ASP A 56 -7.88 -7.84 -15.40
C ASP A 56 -9.34 -8.29 -15.26
N GLN A 57 -9.78 -8.59 -14.05
CA GLN A 57 -11.11 -9.11 -13.77
C GLN A 57 -11.82 -8.25 -12.72
N PRO A 58 -13.15 -8.35 -12.59
CA PRO A 58 -13.87 -7.59 -11.59
C PRO A 58 -13.32 -7.83 -10.18
N ILE A 59 -13.23 -6.75 -9.41
CA ILE A 59 -12.68 -6.79 -8.06
C ILE A 59 -13.84 -7.05 -7.08
N GLY A 60 -13.75 -8.16 -6.37
CA GLY A 60 -14.81 -8.56 -5.42
C GLY A 60 -14.78 -7.80 -4.11
N SER A 61 -13.59 -7.33 -3.68
CA SER A 61 -13.44 -6.58 -2.44
C SER A 61 -12.35 -5.53 -2.59
N PRO A 62 -12.60 -4.28 -2.15
CA PRO A 62 -11.56 -3.25 -2.15
C PRO A 62 -10.57 -3.38 -0.99
N TYR A 63 -10.85 -4.26 -0.03
CA TYR A 63 -9.99 -4.43 1.14
C TYR A 63 -8.83 -5.34 0.81
N VAL A 64 -7.62 -4.95 1.24
CA VAL A 64 -6.41 -5.69 1.03
C VAL A 64 -5.85 -6.10 2.38
N THR A 65 -5.75 -7.41 2.62
CA THR A 65 -5.18 -7.95 3.86
C THR A 65 -3.75 -8.43 3.67
N ASP A 66 -3.45 -8.99 2.50
CA ASP A 66 -2.13 -9.52 2.17
C ASP A 66 -1.66 -8.90 0.87
N PRO A 67 -0.99 -7.73 0.90
CA PRO A 67 -0.62 -7.05 -0.33
C PRO A 67 0.49 -7.75 -1.09
N ASP A 68 0.47 -7.59 -2.40
CA ASP A 68 1.60 -7.97 -3.25
C ASP A 68 2.74 -6.96 -3.13
N ILE A 69 2.38 -5.69 -2.93
CA ILE A 69 3.33 -4.59 -2.83
C ILE A 69 2.96 -3.73 -1.63
N LEU A 70 3.95 -3.43 -0.80
CA LEU A 70 3.82 -2.47 0.29
C LEU A 70 4.75 -1.30 0.02
N VAL A 71 4.22 -0.08 0.08
CA VAL A 71 5.02 1.14 0.07
C VAL A 71 4.90 1.77 1.46
N ALA A 72 5.94 1.69 2.26
CA ALA A 72 5.96 2.18 3.63
C ALA A 72 6.89 3.38 3.75
N MET A 73 6.33 4.52 4.09
CA MET A 73 7.05 5.80 4.11
C MET A 73 7.45 6.24 5.51
N ASN A 74 7.09 5.48 6.55
CA ASN A 74 7.53 5.74 7.91
C ASN A 74 7.53 4.46 8.74
N ALA A 75 8.17 4.51 9.92
CA ALA A 75 8.34 3.32 10.76
C ALA A 75 7.02 2.72 11.26
N PRO A 76 6.05 3.51 11.76
CA PRO A 76 4.78 2.91 12.19
C PRO A 76 4.04 2.17 11.08
N SER A 77 4.09 2.70 9.86
CA SER A 77 3.45 2.05 8.72
C SER A 77 4.19 0.77 8.33
N TYR A 78 5.50 0.80 8.36
CA TYR A 78 6.31 -0.39 8.12
C TYR A 78 5.98 -1.50 9.12
N ASP A 79 5.98 -1.16 10.41
CA ASP A 79 5.71 -2.14 11.46
C ASP A 79 4.31 -2.74 11.32
N LYS A 80 3.35 -1.92 10.92
CA LYS A 80 1.96 -2.36 10.82
C LYS A 80 1.74 -3.36 9.69
N PHE A 81 2.42 -3.19 8.56
CA PHE A 81 2.07 -3.91 7.34
C PHE A 81 3.11 -4.92 6.85
N ILE A 82 4.35 -4.87 7.34
CA ILE A 82 5.42 -5.69 6.76
C ILE A 82 5.13 -7.19 6.83
N GLU A 83 4.50 -7.63 7.91
CA GLU A 83 4.19 -9.06 8.08
C GLU A 83 3.08 -9.53 7.14
N ALA A 84 2.26 -8.62 6.64
CA ALA A 84 1.13 -8.96 5.79
C ALA A 84 1.51 -9.15 4.32
N VAL A 85 2.68 -8.68 3.90
CA VAL A 85 3.11 -8.79 2.50
C VAL A 85 3.20 -10.26 2.10
N LYS A 86 2.61 -10.60 0.95
CA LYS A 86 2.63 -11.97 0.44
C LYS A 86 4.06 -12.45 0.20
N PRO A 87 4.35 -13.74 0.47
CA PRO A 87 5.63 -14.31 0.05
C PRO A 87 5.86 -14.08 -1.44
N GLY A 88 7.05 -13.64 -1.80
CA GLY A 88 7.38 -13.27 -3.17
C GLY A 88 6.97 -11.85 -3.54
N GLY A 89 6.34 -11.12 -2.61
CA GLY A 89 5.95 -9.73 -2.83
C GLY A 89 7.11 -8.75 -2.74
N ILE A 90 6.77 -7.46 -2.79
CA ILE A 90 7.75 -6.38 -2.80
C ILE A 90 7.40 -5.38 -1.69
N ALA A 91 8.42 -4.95 -0.96
CA ALA A 91 8.30 -3.85 0.00
C ALA A 91 9.21 -2.71 -0.45
N ILE A 92 8.63 -1.53 -0.64
CA ILE A 92 9.36 -0.31 -0.97
C ILE A 92 9.33 0.57 0.27
N ILE A 93 10.50 0.98 0.75
CA ILE A 93 10.65 1.60 2.06
C ILE A 93 11.46 2.89 1.92
N ASP A 94 10.98 3.95 2.58
CA ASP A 94 11.77 5.16 2.74
C ASP A 94 12.82 4.92 3.84
N SER A 95 14.05 4.67 3.44
CA SER A 95 15.13 4.32 4.37
C SER A 95 15.56 5.49 5.29
N THR A 96 15.12 6.69 4.99
CA THR A 96 15.38 7.84 5.86
C THR A 96 14.54 7.77 7.15
N LEU A 97 13.28 7.35 7.00
CA LEU A 97 12.34 7.28 8.12
C LEU A 97 12.17 5.88 8.67
N VAL A 98 12.42 4.85 7.86
CA VAL A 98 12.39 3.45 8.28
C VAL A 98 13.82 2.98 8.38
N THR A 99 14.35 2.93 9.60
CA THR A 99 15.73 2.56 9.84
C THR A 99 15.91 1.08 10.16
N GLU A 100 14.81 0.37 10.36
CA GLU A 100 14.83 -1.05 10.67
C GLU A 100 15.18 -1.85 9.42
N GLU A 101 15.98 -2.90 9.60
CA GLU A 101 16.21 -3.84 8.52
C GLU A 101 15.04 -4.80 8.42
N CYS A 102 14.66 -5.14 7.19
CA CYS A 102 13.61 -6.11 6.96
C CYS A 102 14.11 -7.50 7.36
N SER A 103 13.44 -8.13 8.31
CA SER A 103 13.79 -9.48 8.76
C SER A 103 13.28 -10.57 7.81
N ARG A 104 12.39 -10.21 6.91
CA ARG A 104 11.83 -11.18 5.95
C ARG A 104 12.79 -11.40 4.81
N THR A 105 12.95 -12.66 4.43
CA THR A 105 13.81 -13.07 3.31
C THR A 105 13.00 -13.58 2.12
N ASP A 106 11.68 -13.63 2.24
CA ASP A 106 10.77 -14.12 1.21
C ASP A 106 10.14 -13.00 0.36
N ILE A 107 10.58 -11.77 0.59
CA ILE A 107 10.09 -10.61 -0.18
C ILE A 107 11.26 -9.74 -0.62
#